data_5e1941b27291d54c2d34c949d24ea3d3
#
_entry.id   5e1941b27291d54c2d34c949d24ea3d3
#
_cell.length_a   1.000
_cell.length_b   1.000
_cell.length_c   1.000
_cell.angle_alpha   90.00
_cell.angle_beta   90.00
_cell.angle_gamma   90.00
#
_symmetry.space_group_name_H-M   'P 1'
#
loop_
_entity.id
_entity.type
_entity.pdbx_description
1 polymer ?
#
loop_
_entity_poly.entity_id
_entity_poly.type
_entity_poly.pdbx_seq_one_letter_code
_entity_poly.pdbx_strand_id
1 'polypeptide(L)'
;SQAADITVMKPGRGAIEGTITATGTIAARRSLPVGVVGEGGRVVSVNVEQGQWVNAGQVLASIDRSVQNQQARAQAAQIQVARADAELAQSNLDRALQLVERGFVSQADVDRLTATRDAARARVAMAQAQLGELRERNARLNIVAPASGLILERNIEPGQTVGGGTPSVFVIAQGGQMELRAQVGENELQKLSVGIPAEVSPVGSNETYTGQIWQIEPTVDAQSRQGVARIALKYAPGLRPGGFATATIRSGTTVAPLLPESAVLADDEGSYVYIVGPDNTVVRRAIETGMITSRGVAITGGLSGDEQVVLRAGGFLNPGERVNPVAQKD
;
A
#
# COMPACT_ATOMS: atom_id res chain seq x y z
N SER A 1 -62.85 -1.82 -32.35
CA SER A 1 -62.30 -1.38 -31.04
C SER A 1 -61.23 -0.34 -31.30
N GLN A 2 -61.31 0.80 -30.67
CA GLN A 2 -60.30 1.84 -30.73
C GLN A 2 -59.02 1.30 -30.09
N ALA A 3 -57.88 1.38 -30.81
CA ALA A 3 -56.57 0.97 -30.28
C ALA A 3 -56.24 1.86 -29.07
N ALA A 4 -55.77 1.26 -27.99
CA ALA A 4 -55.40 1.99 -26.79
C ALA A 4 -54.13 2.82 -26.99
N ASP A 5 -54.08 4.04 -26.50
CA ASP A 5 -52.91 4.87 -26.49
C ASP A 5 -51.88 4.34 -25.47
N ILE A 6 -50.71 4.00 -25.93
CA ILE A 6 -49.61 3.43 -25.10
C ILE A 6 -48.36 4.28 -25.21
N THR A 7 -47.81 4.66 -24.06
CA THR A 7 -46.56 5.43 -24.02
C THR A 7 -45.36 4.54 -24.38
N VAL A 8 -44.61 4.95 -25.38
CA VAL A 8 -43.41 4.25 -25.85
C VAL A 8 -42.20 5.16 -25.86
N MET A 9 -41.01 4.55 -25.77
CA MET A 9 -39.76 5.24 -25.98
C MET A 9 -38.81 4.43 -26.84
N LYS A 10 -37.90 5.10 -27.52
CA LYS A 10 -36.70 4.51 -28.14
C LYS A 10 -35.55 4.69 -27.17
N PRO A 11 -35.04 3.63 -26.53
CA PRO A 11 -34.04 3.77 -25.45
C PRO A 11 -32.70 4.30 -25.96
N GLY A 12 -32.38 4.11 -27.23
CA GLY A 12 -31.05 4.41 -27.75
C GLY A 12 -29.98 3.53 -27.11
N ARG A 13 -28.73 3.94 -27.23
CA ARG A 13 -27.61 3.30 -26.54
C ARG A 13 -26.80 4.35 -25.79
N GLY A 14 -26.64 4.19 -24.52
CA GLY A 14 -25.87 5.09 -23.67
C GLY A 14 -24.73 4.40 -22.98
N ALA A 15 -23.71 5.16 -22.63
CA ALA A 15 -22.63 4.68 -21.78
C ALA A 15 -23.13 4.60 -20.34
N ILE A 16 -22.95 3.46 -19.72
CA ILE A 16 -23.31 3.17 -18.34
C ILE A 16 -22.06 2.80 -17.60
N GLU A 17 -21.73 3.60 -16.58
CA GLU A 17 -20.60 3.29 -15.70
C GLU A 17 -21.04 2.23 -14.69
N GLY A 18 -20.26 1.13 -14.65
CA GLY A 18 -20.38 0.13 -13.64
C GLY A 18 -19.69 0.57 -12.34
N THR A 19 -20.30 0.27 -11.21
CA THR A 19 -19.70 0.47 -9.91
C THR A 19 -19.79 -0.81 -9.07
N ILE A 20 -18.74 -1.06 -8.31
CA ILE A 20 -18.70 -2.12 -7.29
C ILE A 20 -18.54 -1.43 -5.96
N THR A 21 -19.43 -1.72 -5.03
CA THR A 21 -19.32 -1.25 -3.65
C THR A 21 -18.68 -2.34 -2.80
N ALA A 22 -17.63 -1.99 -2.09
CA ALA A 22 -16.91 -2.88 -1.20
C ALA A 22 -16.62 -2.19 0.12
N THR A 23 -16.51 -2.96 1.18
CA THR A 23 -16.10 -2.47 2.49
C THR A 23 -14.75 -3.05 2.86
N GLY A 24 -14.02 -2.37 3.71
CA GLY A 24 -12.73 -2.84 4.14
C GLY A 24 -12.15 -2.06 5.31
N THR A 25 -10.94 -2.40 5.65
CA THR A 25 -10.19 -1.77 6.73
C THR A 25 -9.14 -0.84 6.16
N ILE A 26 -9.04 0.36 6.73
CA ILE A 26 -7.98 1.32 6.43
C ILE A 26 -6.69 0.84 7.10
N ALA A 27 -5.60 0.87 6.38
CA ALA A 27 -4.27 0.52 6.87
C ALA A 27 -3.21 1.45 6.30
N ALA A 28 -2.02 1.44 6.89
CA ALA A 28 -0.87 2.02 6.24
C ALA A 28 -0.51 1.19 5.00
N ARG A 29 -0.29 1.84 3.87
CA ARG A 29 0.09 1.15 2.63
C ARG A 29 1.42 0.41 2.79
N ARG A 30 2.38 1.03 3.48
CA ARG A 30 3.64 0.42 3.88
C ARG A 30 3.87 0.67 5.35
N SER A 31 3.66 -0.36 6.14
CA SER A 31 3.90 -0.35 7.57
C SER A 31 5.32 -0.83 7.85
N LEU A 32 6.09 -0.02 8.57
CA LEU A 32 7.46 -0.31 8.94
C LEU A 32 7.53 -0.52 10.46
N PRO A 33 7.60 -1.77 10.91
CA PRO A 33 7.89 -2.05 12.30
C PRO A 33 9.37 -1.77 12.58
N VAL A 34 9.64 -1.01 13.63
CA VAL A 34 10.99 -0.66 14.09
C VAL A 34 11.24 -1.39 15.40
N GLY A 35 12.24 -2.26 15.40
CA GLY A 35 12.67 -3.02 16.56
C GLY A 35 14.02 -2.57 17.09
N VAL A 36 14.46 -3.23 18.16
CA VAL A 36 15.78 -3.06 18.73
C VAL A 36 16.76 -4.02 18.06
N VAL A 37 17.85 -3.47 17.55
CA VAL A 37 18.91 -4.25 16.90
C VAL A 37 20.11 -4.35 17.84
N GLY A 38 20.58 -5.57 18.13
CA GLY A 38 21.74 -5.81 18.97
C GLY A 38 21.38 -6.14 20.41
N GLU A 39 22.28 -5.78 21.32
CA GLU A 39 22.24 -6.19 22.72
C GLU A 39 21.07 -5.57 23.51
N GLY A 40 20.62 -4.40 23.09
CA GLY A 40 19.61 -3.64 23.83
C GLY A 40 20.18 -3.00 25.09
N GLY A 41 19.31 -2.75 26.06
CA GLY A 41 19.62 -2.14 27.34
C GLY A 41 18.46 -1.32 27.87
N ARG A 42 18.73 -0.43 28.83
CA ARG A 42 17.74 0.45 29.41
C ARG A 42 17.53 1.68 28.50
N VAL A 43 16.28 1.99 28.23
CA VAL A 43 15.88 3.17 27.47
C VAL A 43 16.12 4.43 28.30
N VAL A 44 16.91 5.35 27.76
CA VAL A 44 17.22 6.64 28.41
C VAL A 44 16.21 7.70 28.01
N SER A 45 15.86 7.77 26.75
CA SER A 45 14.93 8.76 26.21
C SER A 45 14.12 8.22 25.05
N VAL A 46 12.91 8.75 24.94
CA VAL A 46 12.02 8.52 23.78
C VAL A 46 11.66 9.93 23.27
N ASN A 47 12.02 10.20 22.02
CA ASN A 47 12.01 11.56 21.46
C ASN A 47 10.79 11.88 20.62
N VAL A 48 9.90 10.91 20.41
CA VAL A 48 8.73 11.03 19.52
C VAL A 48 7.50 10.42 20.16
N GLU A 49 6.35 10.90 19.73
CA GLU A 49 5.02 10.42 20.13
C GLU A 49 4.24 9.88 18.94
N GLN A 50 3.16 9.13 19.24
CA GLN A 50 2.21 8.71 18.22
C GLN A 50 1.63 9.92 17.48
N GLY A 51 1.49 9.80 16.16
CA GLY A 51 0.95 10.86 15.32
C GLY A 51 1.96 11.92 14.88
N GLN A 52 3.22 11.84 15.33
CA GLN A 52 4.28 12.72 14.87
C GLN A 52 4.90 12.23 13.56
N TRP A 53 5.30 13.19 12.73
CA TRP A 53 6.07 12.94 11.52
C TRP A 53 7.56 12.87 11.83
N VAL A 54 8.23 11.93 11.22
CA VAL A 54 9.68 11.72 11.37
C VAL A 54 10.36 11.65 10.02
N ASN A 55 11.65 12.00 10.00
CA ASN A 55 12.51 11.86 8.84
C ASN A 55 13.32 10.57 8.91
N ALA A 56 13.72 10.05 7.75
CA ALA A 56 14.65 8.92 7.69
C ALA A 56 15.94 9.24 8.46
N GLY A 57 16.40 8.30 9.30
CA GLY A 57 17.57 8.47 10.13
C GLY A 57 17.37 9.28 11.42
N GLN A 58 16.18 9.84 11.64
CA GLN A 58 15.87 10.55 12.89
C GLN A 58 15.91 9.59 14.08
N VAL A 59 16.53 10.02 15.18
CA VAL A 59 16.60 9.25 16.44
C VAL A 59 15.24 9.29 17.13
N LEU A 60 14.62 8.14 17.26
CA LEU A 60 13.31 7.95 17.89
C LEU A 60 13.44 7.71 19.40
N ALA A 61 14.42 6.91 19.78
CA ALA A 61 14.73 6.59 21.16
C ALA A 61 16.21 6.28 21.32
N SER A 62 16.73 6.44 22.54
CA SER A 62 18.11 6.13 22.87
C SER A 62 18.20 5.15 24.03
N ILE A 63 19.06 4.15 23.88
CA ILE A 63 19.39 3.16 24.89
C ILE A 63 20.69 3.60 25.59
N ASP A 64 20.84 3.30 26.87
CA ASP A 64 22.04 3.60 27.65
C ASP A 64 23.27 2.94 27.01
N ARG A 65 24.29 3.75 26.76
CA ARG A 65 25.57 3.35 26.14
C ARG A 65 26.78 3.76 26.98
N SER A 66 26.61 3.96 28.27
CA SER A 66 27.69 4.41 29.15
C SER A 66 28.87 3.44 29.16
N VAL A 67 28.59 2.13 29.25
CA VAL A 67 29.61 1.07 29.23
C VAL A 67 30.28 0.98 27.85
N GLN A 68 29.48 1.01 26.77
CA GLN A 68 29.97 0.91 25.42
C GLN A 68 30.84 2.12 25.02
N ASN A 69 30.50 3.30 25.54
CA ASN A 69 31.35 4.50 25.35
C ASN A 69 32.71 4.33 26.03
N GLN A 70 32.79 3.74 27.21
CA GLN A 70 34.07 3.48 27.87
C GLN A 70 34.90 2.43 27.12
N GLN A 71 34.26 1.39 26.61
CA GLN A 71 34.92 0.38 25.77
C GLN A 71 35.50 1.01 24.48
N ALA A 72 34.75 1.90 23.82
CA ALA A 72 35.24 2.62 22.64
C ALA A 72 36.43 3.54 22.98
N ARG A 73 36.40 4.21 24.12
CA ARG A 73 37.55 5.04 24.61
C ARG A 73 38.77 4.19 24.90
N ALA A 74 38.62 3.05 25.54
CA ALA A 74 39.74 2.11 25.82
C ALA A 74 40.36 1.61 24.51
N GLN A 75 39.55 1.26 23.52
CA GLN A 75 40.00 0.83 22.20
C GLN A 75 40.69 1.97 21.42
N ALA A 76 40.22 3.20 21.56
CA ALA A 76 40.88 4.37 20.97
C ALA A 76 42.28 4.60 21.57
N ALA A 77 42.44 4.40 22.88
CA ALA A 77 43.74 4.43 23.54
C ALA A 77 44.66 3.30 23.05
N GLN A 78 44.12 2.08 22.82
CA GLN A 78 44.89 0.96 22.27
C GLN A 78 45.43 1.27 20.86
N ILE A 79 44.70 2.03 20.04
CA ILE A 79 45.17 2.51 18.74
C ILE A 79 46.38 3.41 18.92
N GLN A 80 46.40 4.30 19.92
CA GLN A 80 47.54 5.18 20.17
C GLN A 80 48.81 4.38 20.52
N VAL A 81 48.66 3.33 21.37
CA VAL A 81 49.76 2.41 21.67
C VAL A 81 50.30 1.74 20.40
N ALA A 82 49.41 1.18 19.59
CA ALA A 82 49.79 0.51 18.34
C ALA A 82 50.45 1.47 17.35
N ARG A 83 50.01 2.72 17.29
CA ARG A 83 50.66 3.76 16.44
C ARG A 83 52.04 4.11 16.94
N ALA A 84 52.25 4.25 18.24
CA ALA A 84 53.58 4.51 18.81
C ALA A 84 54.53 3.36 18.49
N ASP A 85 54.10 2.11 18.60
CA ASP A 85 54.91 0.95 18.20
C ASP A 85 55.25 0.95 16.70
N ALA A 86 54.30 1.34 15.85
CA ALA A 86 54.53 1.43 14.39
C ALA A 86 55.49 2.56 14.05
N GLU A 87 55.41 3.70 14.71
CA GLU A 87 56.37 4.80 14.56
C GLU A 87 57.77 4.39 14.99
N LEU A 88 57.90 3.70 16.12
CA LEU A 88 59.21 3.18 16.60
C LEU A 88 59.78 2.19 15.57
N ALA A 89 58.99 1.25 15.10
CA ALA A 89 59.41 0.29 14.07
C ALA A 89 59.82 0.95 12.79
N GLN A 90 59.13 1.98 12.34
CA GLN A 90 59.48 2.78 11.16
C GLN A 90 60.81 3.54 11.37
N SER A 91 60.98 4.18 12.53
CA SER A 91 62.23 4.90 12.84
C SER A 91 63.45 3.95 12.91
N ASN A 92 63.28 2.75 13.46
CA ASN A 92 64.32 1.73 13.49
C ASN A 92 64.69 1.27 12.08
N LEU A 93 63.69 1.06 11.20
CA LEU A 93 63.94 0.71 9.80
C LEU A 93 64.64 1.83 9.06
N ASP A 94 64.20 3.08 9.22
CA ASP A 94 64.79 4.23 8.55
C ASP A 94 66.27 4.40 8.90
N ARG A 95 66.63 4.22 10.18
CA ARG A 95 68.04 4.23 10.59
C ARG A 95 68.83 3.09 9.96
N ALA A 96 68.27 1.86 9.95
CA ALA A 96 68.94 0.72 9.34
C ALA A 96 69.14 0.90 7.82
N LEU A 97 68.20 1.50 7.12
CA LEU A 97 68.31 1.84 5.67
C LEU A 97 69.47 2.81 5.40
N GLN A 98 69.73 3.78 6.29
CA GLN A 98 70.87 4.69 6.16
C GLN A 98 72.18 3.99 6.45
N LEU A 99 72.23 3.00 7.37
CA LEU A 99 73.42 2.30 7.78
C LEU A 99 73.82 1.16 6.83
N VAL A 100 72.85 0.51 6.17
CA VAL A 100 73.11 -0.56 5.19
C VAL A 100 73.85 -0.06 3.97
N GLU A 101 73.57 1.14 3.51
CA GLU A 101 74.29 1.79 2.43
C GLU A 101 75.80 2.03 2.73
N ARG A 102 76.08 2.14 4.05
CA ARG A 102 77.46 2.36 4.52
C ARG A 102 78.13 1.05 4.96
N GLY A 103 77.49 -0.09 4.83
CA GLY A 103 78.00 -1.41 5.21
C GLY A 103 78.01 -1.71 6.71
N PHE A 104 77.30 -0.94 7.55
CA PHE A 104 77.25 -1.12 9.01
C PHE A 104 76.16 -2.10 9.48
N VAL A 105 75.16 -2.41 8.67
CA VAL A 105 74.15 -3.40 8.92
C VAL A 105 73.97 -4.31 7.72
N SER A 106 73.46 -5.55 7.96
CA SER A 106 73.21 -6.51 6.88
C SER A 106 71.83 -6.29 6.24
N GLN A 107 71.68 -6.77 4.99
CA GLN A 107 70.41 -6.77 4.32
C GLN A 107 69.37 -7.61 5.09
N ALA A 108 69.79 -8.70 5.73
CA ALA A 108 68.94 -9.53 6.58
C ALA A 108 68.36 -8.74 7.76
N ASP A 109 69.11 -7.84 8.37
CA ASP A 109 68.63 -6.95 9.44
C ASP A 109 67.58 -5.96 8.90
N VAL A 110 67.80 -5.41 7.72
CA VAL A 110 66.81 -4.53 7.05
C VAL A 110 65.52 -5.30 6.77
N ASP A 111 65.62 -6.52 6.27
CA ASP A 111 64.45 -7.35 5.96
C ASP A 111 63.67 -7.67 7.23
N ARG A 112 64.35 -7.99 8.33
CA ARG A 112 63.72 -8.25 9.65
C ARG A 112 63.02 -7.00 10.20
N LEU A 113 63.66 -5.82 10.09
CA LEU A 113 63.05 -4.56 10.54
C LEU A 113 61.88 -4.14 9.68
N THR A 114 61.96 -4.41 8.37
CA THR A 114 60.82 -4.20 7.45
C THR A 114 59.62 -5.06 7.84
N ALA A 115 59.85 -6.35 8.12
CA ALA A 115 58.77 -7.25 8.57
C ALA A 115 58.19 -6.79 9.92
N THR A 116 59.04 -6.31 10.83
CA THR A 116 58.60 -5.79 12.15
C THR A 116 57.74 -4.54 11.98
N ARG A 117 58.16 -3.60 11.10
CA ARG A 117 57.38 -2.40 10.75
C ARG A 117 56.02 -2.77 10.13
N ASP A 118 56.02 -3.71 9.20
CA ASP A 118 54.80 -4.15 8.53
C ASP A 118 53.84 -4.83 9.50
N ALA A 119 54.34 -5.66 10.40
CA ALA A 119 53.55 -6.25 11.46
C ALA A 119 52.97 -5.20 12.43
N ALA A 120 53.75 -4.16 12.77
CA ALA A 120 53.28 -3.08 13.61
C ALA A 120 52.15 -2.26 12.95
N ARG A 121 52.31 -1.96 11.65
CA ARG A 121 51.24 -1.32 10.85
C ARG A 121 49.97 -2.14 10.74
N ALA A 122 50.12 -3.48 10.59
CA ALA A 122 48.97 -4.40 10.60
C ALA A 122 48.22 -4.37 11.92
N ARG A 123 48.95 -4.28 13.07
CA ARG A 123 48.33 -4.13 14.36
C ARG A 123 47.55 -2.84 14.53
N VAL A 124 48.02 -1.72 13.97
CA VAL A 124 47.27 -0.46 13.93
C VAL A 124 45.96 -0.66 13.17
N ALA A 125 46.02 -1.26 11.97
CA ALA A 125 44.83 -1.52 11.17
C ALA A 125 43.82 -2.41 11.88
N MET A 126 44.29 -3.46 12.56
CA MET A 126 43.45 -4.36 13.37
C MET A 126 42.79 -3.62 14.54
N ALA A 127 43.53 -2.80 15.29
CA ALA A 127 42.99 -2.00 16.37
C ALA A 127 41.95 -0.96 15.90
N GLN A 128 42.16 -0.35 14.73
CA GLN A 128 41.21 0.57 14.09
C GLN A 128 39.92 -0.15 13.69
N ALA A 129 40.02 -1.36 13.13
CA ALA A 129 38.86 -2.17 12.75
C ALA A 129 38.01 -2.54 14.00
N GLN A 130 38.67 -2.89 15.10
CA GLN A 130 37.99 -3.16 16.37
C GLN A 130 37.25 -1.93 16.93
N LEU A 131 37.84 -0.74 16.82
CA LEU A 131 37.14 0.50 17.20
C LEU A 131 35.94 0.75 16.28
N GLY A 132 36.08 0.50 14.99
CA GLY A 132 34.98 0.57 14.03
C GLY A 132 33.80 -0.31 14.42
N GLU A 133 34.07 -1.58 14.79
CA GLU A 133 33.04 -2.51 15.29
C GLU A 133 32.32 -1.99 16.53
N LEU A 134 33.07 -1.49 17.51
CA LEU A 134 32.48 -0.91 18.73
C LEU A 134 31.61 0.32 18.43
N ARG A 135 32.03 1.16 17.49
CA ARG A 135 31.24 2.34 17.06
C ARG A 135 29.92 1.93 16.39
N GLU A 136 29.96 0.91 15.55
CA GLU A 136 28.76 0.39 14.90
C GLU A 136 27.79 -0.22 15.94
N ARG A 137 28.31 -0.96 16.91
CA ARG A 137 27.50 -1.45 18.03
C ARG A 137 26.86 -0.31 18.82
N ASN A 138 27.62 0.74 19.11
CA ASN A 138 27.11 1.91 19.83
C ASN A 138 26.04 2.67 19.04
N ALA A 139 26.20 2.77 17.71
CA ALA A 139 25.22 3.41 16.85
C ALA A 139 23.86 2.71 16.90
N ARG A 140 23.84 1.38 17.03
CA ARG A 140 22.62 0.58 17.15
C ARG A 140 21.85 0.81 18.45
N LEU A 141 22.44 1.45 19.44
CA LEU A 141 21.77 1.86 20.69
C LEU A 141 20.92 3.13 20.49
N ASN A 142 21.01 3.78 19.35
CA ASN A 142 20.01 4.73 18.88
C ASN A 142 19.02 3.99 17.99
N ILE A 143 17.76 4.03 18.36
CA ILE A 143 16.68 3.51 17.53
C ILE A 143 16.30 4.65 16.56
N VAL A 144 16.51 4.42 15.27
CA VAL A 144 16.31 5.42 14.23
C VAL A 144 15.18 5.02 13.29
N ALA A 145 14.54 6.03 12.68
CA ALA A 145 13.53 5.79 11.67
C ALA A 145 14.19 5.28 10.37
N PRO A 146 13.77 4.10 9.86
CA PRO A 146 14.31 3.54 8.63
C PRO A 146 13.88 4.31 7.38
N ALA A 147 12.77 5.03 7.45
CA ALA A 147 12.24 5.88 6.40
C ALA A 147 11.43 7.03 7.00
N SER A 148 11.24 8.09 6.23
CA SER A 148 10.35 9.18 6.62
C SER A 148 8.90 8.71 6.64
N GLY A 149 8.11 9.17 7.61
CA GLY A 149 6.72 8.79 7.74
C GLY A 149 6.06 9.26 9.02
N LEU A 150 4.89 8.70 9.27
CA LEU A 150 4.06 8.99 10.43
C LEU A 150 4.18 7.88 11.47
N ILE A 151 4.43 8.23 12.73
CA ILE A 151 4.43 7.27 13.84
C ILE A 151 3.00 6.82 14.12
N LEU A 152 2.72 5.55 13.88
CA LEU A 152 1.41 4.94 14.16
C LEU A 152 1.33 4.38 15.57
N GLU A 153 2.41 3.73 16.01
CA GLU A 153 2.50 3.09 17.33
C GLU A 153 3.82 3.43 18.01
N ARG A 154 3.77 3.60 19.31
CA ARG A 154 4.89 3.80 20.20
C ARG A 154 4.71 2.88 21.40
N ASN A 155 5.50 1.82 21.45
CA ASN A 155 5.44 0.76 22.47
C ASN A 155 6.73 0.71 23.29
N ILE A 156 7.23 1.87 23.68
CA ILE A 156 8.48 2.02 24.41
C ILE A 156 8.41 3.22 25.37
N GLU A 157 8.95 3.04 26.56
CA GLU A 157 8.99 4.07 27.58
C GLU A 157 10.39 4.26 28.14
N PRO A 158 10.75 5.49 28.58
CA PRO A 158 12.00 5.71 29.31
C PRO A 158 12.06 4.86 30.59
N GLY A 159 13.24 4.28 30.85
CA GLY A 159 13.47 3.37 31.97
C GLY A 159 13.17 1.90 31.71
N GLN A 160 12.49 1.58 30.61
CA GLN A 160 12.22 0.20 30.20
C GLN A 160 13.50 -0.46 29.72
N THR A 161 13.65 -1.77 29.97
CA THR A 161 14.71 -2.58 29.37
C THR A 161 14.20 -3.24 28.11
N VAL A 162 14.91 -3.06 27.00
CA VAL A 162 14.59 -3.59 25.68
C VAL A 162 15.78 -4.36 25.10
N GLY A 163 15.53 -5.29 24.19
CA GLY A 163 16.57 -6.09 23.55
C GLY A 163 16.07 -6.76 22.28
N GLY A 164 16.89 -7.60 21.68
CA GLY A 164 16.58 -8.28 20.41
C GLY A 164 15.33 -9.18 20.43
N GLY A 165 14.84 -9.56 21.62
CA GLY A 165 13.60 -10.31 21.79
C GLY A 165 12.37 -9.42 22.04
N THR A 166 12.55 -8.10 22.13
CA THR A 166 11.44 -7.16 22.30
C THR A 166 10.67 -7.02 20.98
N PRO A 167 9.33 -7.10 20.99
CA PRO A 167 8.54 -6.78 19.81
C PRO A 167 8.85 -5.37 19.28
N SER A 168 8.39 -5.06 18.07
CA SER A 168 8.59 -3.73 17.48
C SER A 168 8.15 -2.62 18.44
N VAL A 169 9.04 -1.66 18.66
CA VAL A 169 8.83 -0.56 19.63
C VAL A 169 8.19 0.65 18.98
N PHE A 170 8.30 0.78 17.67
CA PHE A 170 7.58 1.77 16.85
C PHE A 170 7.01 1.10 15.61
N VAL A 171 5.92 1.66 15.11
CA VAL A 171 5.38 1.33 13.78
C VAL A 171 5.23 2.64 13.03
N ILE A 172 5.83 2.73 11.84
CA ILE A 172 5.84 3.92 10.99
C ILE A 172 5.05 3.64 9.71
N ALA A 173 4.11 4.51 9.37
CA ALA A 173 3.52 4.54 8.03
C ALA A 173 4.49 5.28 7.10
N GLN A 174 5.13 4.57 6.20
CA GLN A 174 6.09 5.16 5.26
C GLN A 174 5.42 6.23 4.40
N GLY A 175 5.97 7.46 4.43
CA GLY A 175 5.39 8.60 3.72
C GLY A 175 3.99 9.00 4.18
N GLY A 176 3.47 8.42 5.24
CA GLY A 176 2.08 8.59 5.69
C GLY A 176 1.04 8.00 4.74
N GLN A 177 1.45 7.24 3.73
CA GLN A 177 0.55 6.68 2.72
C GLN A 177 -0.38 5.64 3.34
N MET A 178 -1.67 5.77 3.02
CA MET A 178 -2.73 4.90 3.49
C MET A 178 -3.28 4.04 2.34
N GLU A 179 -4.03 3.04 2.70
CA GLU A 179 -4.80 2.21 1.77
C GLU A 179 -6.10 1.74 2.41
N LEU A 180 -7.07 1.43 1.58
CA LEU A 180 -8.20 0.61 1.98
C LEU A 180 -7.98 -0.81 1.46
N ARG A 181 -8.06 -1.79 2.33
CA ARG A 181 -8.12 -3.21 2.00
C ARG A 181 -9.56 -3.61 1.79
N ALA A 182 -10.08 -3.34 0.59
CA ALA A 182 -11.45 -3.60 0.24
C ALA A 182 -11.69 -5.08 -0.05
N GLN A 183 -12.68 -5.66 0.62
CA GLN A 183 -13.09 -7.05 0.39
C GLN A 183 -14.10 -7.10 -0.74
N VAL A 184 -13.79 -7.85 -1.78
CA VAL A 184 -14.56 -7.95 -3.01
C VAL A 184 -14.85 -9.42 -3.30
N GLY A 185 -16.09 -9.73 -3.68
CA GLY A 185 -16.46 -11.09 -4.08
C GLY A 185 -15.68 -11.57 -5.30
N GLU A 186 -15.43 -12.87 -5.38
CA GLU A 186 -14.59 -13.48 -6.42
C GLU A 186 -15.05 -13.11 -7.85
N ASN A 187 -16.36 -13.11 -8.10
CA ASN A 187 -16.92 -12.77 -9.41
C ASN A 187 -16.71 -11.28 -9.79
N GLU A 188 -16.75 -10.40 -8.80
CA GLU A 188 -16.55 -8.97 -9.01
C GLU A 188 -15.07 -8.62 -9.13
N LEU A 189 -14.22 -9.37 -8.42
CA LEU A 189 -12.77 -9.19 -8.45
C LEU A 189 -12.18 -9.35 -9.85
N GLN A 190 -12.76 -10.26 -10.67
CA GLN A 190 -12.35 -10.49 -12.05
C GLN A 190 -12.60 -9.27 -12.96
N LYS A 191 -13.51 -8.37 -12.58
CA LYS A 191 -13.81 -7.14 -13.32
C LYS A 191 -12.87 -5.99 -12.96
N LEU A 192 -12.02 -6.19 -11.96
CA LEU A 192 -11.11 -5.16 -11.45
C LEU A 192 -9.70 -5.35 -11.98
N SER A 193 -8.99 -4.24 -12.09
CA SER A 193 -7.57 -4.20 -12.46
C SER A 193 -6.87 -3.06 -11.74
N VAL A 194 -5.54 -3.12 -11.69
CA VAL A 194 -4.70 -2.05 -11.15
C VAL A 194 -4.92 -0.76 -11.95
N GLY A 195 -5.01 0.36 -11.26
CA GLY A 195 -5.22 1.68 -11.84
C GLY A 195 -6.68 2.15 -11.88
N ILE A 196 -7.64 1.28 -11.59
CA ILE A 196 -9.07 1.65 -11.54
C ILE A 196 -9.30 2.64 -10.40
N PRO A 197 -9.97 3.80 -10.69
CA PRO A 197 -10.33 4.78 -9.66
C PRO A 197 -11.37 4.24 -8.68
N ALA A 198 -11.26 4.68 -7.44
CA ALA A 198 -12.23 4.39 -6.40
C ALA A 198 -12.42 5.59 -5.48
N GLU A 199 -13.62 5.73 -4.95
CA GLU A 199 -13.94 6.69 -3.91
C GLU A 199 -14.12 5.97 -2.59
N VAL A 200 -13.47 6.45 -1.55
CA VAL A 200 -13.46 5.83 -0.22
C VAL A 200 -14.06 6.78 0.78
N SER A 201 -15.05 6.29 1.51
CA SER A 201 -15.74 7.03 2.57
C SER A 201 -15.59 6.28 3.89
N PRO A 202 -14.84 6.83 4.86
CA PRO A 202 -14.75 6.26 6.20
C PRO A 202 -16.11 6.22 6.90
N VAL A 203 -16.35 5.18 7.67
CA VAL A 203 -17.58 5.02 8.43
C VAL A 203 -17.71 6.17 9.45
N GLY A 204 -18.87 6.81 9.48
CA GLY A 204 -19.14 7.94 10.37
C GLY A 204 -18.58 9.27 9.90
N SER A 205 -18.02 9.34 8.70
CA SER A 205 -17.54 10.57 8.07
C SER A 205 -18.38 10.93 6.85
N ASN A 206 -18.54 12.23 6.61
CA ASN A 206 -19.15 12.75 5.37
C ASN A 206 -18.07 13.07 4.30
N GLU A 207 -16.80 12.86 4.62
CA GLU A 207 -15.70 13.09 3.69
C GLU A 207 -15.49 11.89 2.78
N THR A 208 -15.18 12.17 1.53
CA THR A 208 -14.85 11.16 0.53
C THR A 208 -13.43 11.40 0.01
N TYR A 209 -12.65 10.35 -0.02
CA TYR A 209 -11.28 10.36 -0.50
C TYR A 209 -11.16 9.60 -1.81
N THR A 210 -10.49 10.19 -2.77
CA THR A 210 -10.26 9.56 -4.08
C THR A 210 -8.95 8.79 -4.07
N GLY A 211 -8.99 7.58 -4.55
CA GLY A 211 -7.84 6.72 -4.71
C GLY A 211 -7.94 5.86 -5.96
N GLN A 212 -7.02 4.93 -6.09
CA GLN A 212 -7.04 3.94 -7.17
C GLN A 212 -6.53 2.60 -6.65
N ILE A 213 -6.96 1.52 -7.27
CA ILE A 213 -6.44 0.19 -7.00
C ILE A 213 -4.97 0.16 -7.40
N TRP A 214 -4.10 -0.13 -6.44
CA TRP A 214 -2.67 -0.27 -6.70
C TRP A 214 -2.22 -1.74 -6.68
N GLN A 215 -2.98 -2.62 -6.04
CA GLN A 215 -2.72 -4.06 -5.99
C GLN A 215 -4.04 -4.82 -5.80
N ILE A 216 -4.15 -5.95 -6.47
CA ILE A 216 -5.16 -6.98 -6.20
C ILE A 216 -4.41 -8.17 -5.63
N GLU A 217 -4.79 -8.61 -4.42
CA GLU A 217 -4.13 -9.75 -3.80
C GLU A 217 -4.39 -11.02 -4.63
N PRO A 218 -3.37 -11.88 -4.82
CA PRO A 218 -3.50 -13.04 -5.70
C PRO A 218 -4.32 -14.19 -5.10
N THR A 219 -4.68 -14.08 -3.81
CA THR A 219 -5.39 -15.11 -3.07
C THR A 219 -6.82 -14.69 -2.77
N VAL A 220 -7.70 -15.67 -2.75
CA VAL A 220 -9.10 -15.54 -2.33
C VAL A 220 -9.30 -16.41 -1.09
N ASP A 221 -9.99 -15.86 -0.10
CA ASP A 221 -10.36 -16.64 1.08
C ASP A 221 -11.40 -17.72 0.71
N ALA A 222 -11.09 -18.97 1.00
CA ALA A 222 -11.91 -20.11 0.59
C ALA A 222 -13.26 -20.19 1.32
N GLN A 223 -13.37 -19.61 2.51
CA GLN A 223 -14.59 -19.65 3.31
C GLN A 223 -15.53 -18.52 2.91
N SER A 224 -15.03 -17.29 2.81
CA SER A 224 -15.84 -16.12 2.47
C SER A 224 -16.01 -15.92 0.97
N ARG A 225 -15.19 -16.57 0.14
CA ARG A 225 -15.12 -16.36 -1.31
C ARG A 225 -14.86 -14.91 -1.70
N GLN A 226 -14.06 -14.22 -0.89
CA GLN A 226 -13.68 -12.84 -1.10
C GLN A 226 -12.17 -12.71 -1.30
N GLY A 227 -11.79 -11.81 -2.20
CA GLY A 227 -10.42 -11.36 -2.36
C GLY A 227 -10.28 -9.92 -1.90
N VAL A 228 -9.05 -9.43 -1.88
CA VAL A 228 -8.74 -8.07 -1.43
C VAL A 228 -8.24 -7.23 -2.58
N ALA A 229 -8.93 -6.12 -2.84
CA ALA A 229 -8.45 -5.05 -3.69
C ALA A 229 -7.89 -3.94 -2.80
N ARG A 230 -6.63 -3.60 -2.98
CA ARG A 230 -5.94 -2.58 -2.18
C ARG A 230 -6.00 -1.25 -2.92
N ILE A 231 -6.69 -0.28 -2.31
CA ILE A 231 -6.92 1.05 -2.88
C ILE A 231 -5.96 2.03 -2.22
N ALA A 232 -5.05 2.60 -3.00
CA ALA A 232 -4.09 3.58 -2.50
C ALA A 232 -4.77 4.91 -2.22
N LEU A 233 -4.48 5.48 -1.05
CA LEU A 233 -5.01 6.74 -0.56
C LEU A 233 -3.86 7.64 -0.14
N LYS A 234 -3.96 8.93 -0.43
CA LYS A 234 -3.05 9.91 0.13
C LYS A 234 -3.33 10.10 1.61
N TYR A 235 -2.32 10.52 2.36
CA TYR A 235 -2.51 10.85 3.77
C TYR A 235 -3.60 11.90 3.96
N ALA A 236 -4.48 11.61 4.91
CA ALA A 236 -5.44 12.56 5.43
C ALA A 236 -5.74 12.22 6.91
N PRO A 237 -5.96 13.22 7.78
CA PRO A 237 -6.21 12.98 9.21
C PRO A 237 -7.44 12.10 9.47
N GLY A 238 -8.42 12.10 8.55
CA GLY A 238 -9.62 11.27 8.64
C GLY A 238 -9.40 9.79 8.30
N LEU A 239 -8.27 9.45 7.69
CA LEU A 239 -7.91 8.06 7.35
C LEU A 239 -7.06 7.46 8.47
N ARG A 240 -7.73 6.80 9.41
CA ARG A 240 -7.08 6.18 10.57
C ARG A 240 -6.92 4.68 10.36
N PRO A 241 -5.68 4.14 10.39
CA PRO A 241 -5.46 2.71 10.35
C PRO A 241 -6.29 1.96 11.40
N GLY A 242 -6.89 0.83 11.00
CA GLY A 242 -7.82 0.08 11.83
C GLY A 242 -9.29 0.49 11.67
N GLY A 243 -9.58 1.65 11.11
CA GLY A 243 -10.94 2.09 10.82
C GLY A 243 -11.55 1.38 9.61
N PHE A 244 -12.88 1.33 9.55
CA PHE A 244 -13.62 0.80 8.41
C PHE A 244 -14.00 1.91 7.44
N ALA A 245 -14.04 1.57 6.16
CA ALA A 245 -14.52 2.45 5.11
C ALA A 245 -15.25 1.67 4.03
N THR A 246 -16.08 2.39 3.29
CA THR A 246 -16.75 1.87 2.11
C THR A 246 -16.09 2.45 0.88
N ALA A 247 -15.80 1.61 -0.10
CA ALA A 247 -15.28 2.00 -1.40
C ALA A 247 -16.34 1.85 -2.48
N THR A 248 -16.42 2.83 -3.36
CA THR A 248 -17.14 2.74 -4.63
C THR A 248 -16.10 2.69 -5.75
N ILE A 249 -15.98 1.53 -6.38
CA ILE A 249 -14.95 1.23 -7.39
C ILE A 249 -15.61 1.28 -8.77
N ARG A 250 -15.02 1.97 -9.71
CA ARG A 250 -15.51 2.02 -11.11
C ARG A 250 -15.10 0.74 -11.82
N SER A 251 -16.10 -0.07 -12.26
CA SER A 251 -15.86 -1.39 -12.86
C SER A 251 -15.89 -1.38 -14.41
N GLY A 252 -15.86 -0.23 -15.03
CA GLY A 252 -15.83 -0.04 -16.47
C GLY A 252 -17.11 0.60 -17.02
N THR A 253 -17.10 0.89 -18.32
CA THR A 253 -18.23 1.49 -19.05
C THR A 253 -18.80 0.46 -20.00
N THR A 254 -20.11 0.23 -19.90
CA THR A 254 -20.86 -0.62 -20.83
C THR A 254 -21.79 0.27 -21.66
N VAL A 255 -21.83 0.06 -22.96
CA VAL A 255 -22.77 0.74 -23.85
C VAL A 255 -23.96 -0.18 -24.09
N ALA A 256 -25.11 0.22 -23.56
CA ALA A 256 -26.34 -0.57 -23.67
C ALA A 256 -27.58 0.33 -23.68
N PRO A 257 -28.72 -0.17 -24.19
CA PRO A 257 -30.00 0.48 -23.98
C PRO A 257 -30.36 0.57 -22.51
N LEU A 258 -30.94 1.68 -22.08
CA LEU A 258 -31.37 1.94 -20.72
C LEU A 258 -32.89 2.14 -20.69
N LEU A 259 -33.57 1.38 -19.86
CA LEU A 259 -35.03 1.43 -19.70
C LEU A 259 -35.41 1.74 -18.25
N PRO A 260 -36.49 2.48 -18.03
CA PRO A 260 -37.09 2.57 -16.69
C PRO A 260 -37.49 1.20 -16.17
N GLU A 261 -37.40 0.97 -14.86
CA GLU A 261 -37.82 -0.30 -14.24
C GLU A 261 -39.25 -0.68 -14.58
N SER A 262 -40.13 0.31 -14.73
CA SER A 262 -41.53 0.09 -15.09
C SER A 262 -41.78 -0.52 -16.48
N ALA A 263 -40.77 -0.48 -17.35
CA ALA A 263 -40.83 -1.08 -18.68
C ALA A 263 -40.39 -2.53 -18.71
N VAL A 264 -39.65 -2.99 -17.68
CA VAL A 264 -39.14 -4.34 -17.59
C VAL A 264 -40.11 -5.21 -16.83
N LEU A 265 -40.57 -6.28 -17.47
CA LEU A 265 -41.49 -7.27 -16.91
C LEU A 265 -40.76 -8.60 -16.74
N ALA A 266 -41.27 -9.43 -15.85
CA ALA A 266 -40.72 -10.77 -15.63
C ALA A 266 -41.85 -11.79 -15.49
N ASP A 267 -41.63 -12.99 -16.01
CA ASP A 267 -42.49 -14.17 -15.86
C ASP A 267 -41.61 -15.43 -15.65
N ASP A 268 -42.20 -16.59 -15.69
CA ASP A 268 -41.52 -17.88 -15.51
C ASP A 268 -40.47 -18.17 -16.59
N GLU A 269 -40.53 -17.49 -17.74
CA GLU A 269 -39.58 -17.60 -18.84
C GLU A 269 -38.42 -16.60 -18.73
N GLY A 270 -38.50 -15.65 -17.80
CA GLY A 270 -37.47 -14.64 -17.57
C GLY A 270 -37.94 -13.20 -17.79
N SER A 271 -36.99 -12.29 -17.95
CA SER A 271 -37.27 -10.86 -18.17
C SER A 271 -37.65 -10.58 -19.61
N TYR A 272 -38.61 -9.73 -19.81
CA TYR A 272 -39.09 -9.33 -21.14
C TYR A 272 -39.61 -7.89 -21.17
N VAL A 273 -39.74 -7.36 -22.34
CA VAL A 273 -40.41 -6.08 -22.62
C VAL A 273 -41.42 -6.27 -23.73
N TYR A 274 -42.38 -5.34 -23.82
CA TYR A 274 -43.21 -5.22 -24.99
C TYR A 274 -42.65 -4.15 -25.94
N ILE A 275 -42.53 -4.49 -27.20
CA ILE A 275 -42.19 -3.56 -28.28
C ILE A 275 -43.36 -3.40 -29.22
N VAL A 276 -43.44 -2.25 -29.87
CA VAL A 276 -44.45 -2.01 -30.88
C VAL A 276 -43.83 -2.27 -32.26
N GLY A 277 -44.36 -3.24 -32.96
CA GLY A 277 -43.97 -3.58 -34.32
C GLY A 277 -44.45 -2.59 -35.38
N PRO A 278 -44.03 -2.79 -36.66
CA PRO A 278 -44.38 -1.86 -37.76
C PRO A 278 -45.88 -1.74 -38.05
N ASP A 279 -46.67 -2.75 -37.67
CA ASP A 279 -48.13 -2.78 -37.86
C ASP A 279 -48.87 -2.23 -36.63
N ASN A 280 -48.19 -1.54 -35.71
CA ASN A 280 -48.70 -1.08 -34.43
C ASN A 280 -49.25 -2.22 -33.53
N THR A 281 -48.67 -3.40 -33.66
CA THR A 281 -49.00 -4.55 -32.80
C THR A 281 -47.94 -4.76 -31.75
N VAL A 282 -48.35 -5.17 -30.56
CA VAL A 282 -47.47 -5.44 -29.43
C VAL A 282 -46.78 -6.78 -29.61
N VAL A 283 -45.48 -6.83 -29.47
CA VAL A 283 -44.65 -8.03 -29.54
C VAL A 283 -43.89 -8.20 -28.23
N ARG A 284 -44.01 -9.37 -27.63
CA ARG A 284 -43.19 -9.74 -26.47
C ARG A 284 -41.75 -10.00 -26.92
N ARG A 285 -40.77 -9.32 -26.29
CA ARG A 285 -39.37 -9.48 -26.58
C ARG A 285 -38.62 -9.90 -25.29
N ALA A 286 -38.05 -11.11 -25.31
CA ALA A 286 -37.18 -11.55 -24.23
C ALA A 286 -35.91 -10.69 -24.21
N ILE A 287 -35.48 -10.31 -23.03
CA ILE A 287 -34.31 -9.47 -22.80
C ILE A 287 -33.43 -10.06 -21.71
N GLU A 288 -32.16 -9.67 -21.76
CA GLU A 288 -31.21 -9.87 -20.67
C GLU A 288 -31.00 -8.53 -19.98
N THR A 289 -31.17 -8.51 -18.68
CA THR A 289 -30.97 -7.32 -17.85
C THR A 289 -29.55 -7.34 -17.27
N GLY A 290 -28.93 -6.19 -17.23
CA GLY A 290 -27.65 -5.97 -16.60
C GLY A 290 -27.79 -5.10 -15.35
N MET A 291 -26.93 -4.10 -15.26
CA MET A 291 -26.83 -3.22 -14.10
C MET A 291 -28.06 -2.32 -13.94
N ILE A 292 -28.50 -2.16 -12.68
CA ILE A 292 -29.54 -1.20 -12.30
C ILE A 292 -28.85 0.08 -11.84
N THR A 293 -29.22 1.21 -12.45
CA THR A 293 -28.69 2.54 -12.12
C THR A 293 -29.82 3.47 -11.71
N SER A 294 -29.49 4.65 -11.20
CA SER A 294 -30.47 5.70 -10.92
C SER A 294 -31.22 6.17 -12.15
N ARG A 295 -30.72 5.91 -13.35
CA ARG A 295 -31.33 6.25 -14.64
C ARG A 295 -32.16 5.11 -15.23
N GLY A 296 -32.13 3.94 -14.64
CA GLY A 296 -32.87 2.76 -15.06
C GLY A 296 -32.05 1.48 -15.14
N VAL A 297 -32.61 0.48 -15.83
CA VAL A 297 -32.04 -0.85 -16.00
C VAL A 297 -31.32 -0.93 -17.35
N ALA A 298 -30.06 -1.36 -17.34
CA ALA A 298 -29.31 -1.64 -18.56
C ALA A 298 -29.80 -2.94 -19.21
N ILE A 299 -30.04 -2.91 -20.53
CA ILE A 299 -30.44 -4.09 -21.28
C ILE A 299 -29.22 -4.60 -22.07
N THR A 300 -28.66 -5.71 -21.60
CA THR A 300 -27.43 -6.29 -22.17
C THR A 300 -27.68 -7.19 -23.36
N GLY A 301 -28.89 -7.68 -23.56
CA GLY A 301 -29.30 -8.48 -24.69
C GLY A 301 -30.77 -8.35 -25.03
N GLY A 302 -31.15 -8.59 -26.28
CA GLY A 302 -32.52 -8.58 -26.75
C GLY A 302 -33.00 -7.28 -27.39
N LEU A 303 -32.32 -6.16 -27.19
CA LEU A 303 -32.64 -4.86 -27.77
C LEU A 303 -31.44 -4.24 -28.48
N SER A 304 -31.67 -3.59 -29.64
CA SER A 304 -30.66 -2.80 -30.33
C SER A 304 -30.61 -1.35 -29.83
N GLY A 305 -31.70 -0.85 -29.30
CA GLY A 305 -31.89 0.53 -28.88
C GLY A 305 -32.84 1.34 -29.78
N ASP A 306 -33.18 0.84 -30.96
CA ASP A 306 -34.03 1.51 -31.93
C ASP A 306 -35.50 1.12 -31.83
N GLU A 307 -35.81 0.12 -31.04
CA GLU A 307 -37.16 -0.38 -30.85
C GLU A 307 -38.04 0.60 -30.06
N GLN A 308 -39.30 0.65 -30.36
CA GLN A 308 -40.30 1.35 -29.57
C GLN A 308 -40.73 0.46 -28.41
N VAL A 309 -40.22 0.73 -27.21
CA VAL A 309 -40.48 -0.04 -26.01
C VAL A 309 -41.65 0.57 -25.24
N VAL A 310 -42.58 -0.26 -24.83
CA VAL A 310 -43.72 0.14 -23.99
C VAL A 310 -43.25 0.46 -22.59
N LEU A 311 -43.50 1.66 -22.08
CA LEU A 311 -43.04 2.10 -20.76
C LEU A 311 -43.99 1.77 -19.65
N ARG A 312 -45.30 1.80 -19.90
CA ARG A 312 -46.33 1.53 -18.89
C ARG A 312 -47.44 0.70 -19.49
N ALA A 313 -48.22 0.09 -18.64
CA ALA A 313 -49.36 -0.78 -18.98
C ALA A 313 -48.97 -2.13 -19.63
N GLY A 314 -47.67 -2.51 -19.68
CA GLY A 314 -47.25 -3.79 -20.23
C GLY A 314 -47.89 -5.02 -19.57
N GLY A 315 -48.20 -4.95 -18.27
CA GLY A 315 -48.90 -6.04 -17.57
C GLY A 315 -50.34 -6.26 -17.97
N PHE A 316 -50.93 -5.35 -18.72
CA PHE A 316 -52.33 -5.41 -19.22
C PHE A 316 -52.43 -5.67 -20.70
N LEU A 317 -51.32 -5.76 -21.42
CA LEU A 317 -51.28 -5.98 -22.85
C LEU A 317 -51.08 -7.47 -23.17
N ASN A 318 -51.68 -7.84 -24.31
CA ASN A 318 -51.48 -9.19 -24.84
C ASN A 318 -50.64 -9.12 -26.12
N PRO A 319 -49.75 -10.09 -26.38
CA PRO A 319 -49.02 -10.18 -27.64
C PRO A 319 -50.01 -10.20 -28.83
N GLY A 320 -49.71 -9.37 -29.87
CA GLY A 320 -50.54 -9.25 -31.04
C GLY A 320 -51.65 -8.22 -30.92
N GLU A 321 -51.87 -7.57 -29.81
CA GLU A 321 -52.81 -6.50 -29.62
C GLU A 321 -52.42 -5.23 -30.39
N ARG A 322 -53.38 -4.60 -31.05
CA ARG A 322 -53.16 -3.31 -31.73
C ARG A 322 -53.20 -2.15 -30.77
N VAL A 323 -52.18 -1.32 -30.81
CA VAL A 323 -52.03 -0.15 -29.95
C VAL A 323 -51.73 1.10 -30.79
N ASN A 324 -51.95 2.27 -30.19
CA ASN A 324 -51.53 3.54 -30.76
C ASN A 324 -50.30 4.02 -29.96
N PRO A 325 -49.07 3.95 -30.54
CA PRO A 325 -47.88 4.36 -29.84
C PRO A 325 -47.80 5.88 -29.72
N VAL A 326 -47.68 6.36 -28.50
CA VAL A 326 -47.47 7.77 -28.16
C VAL A 326 -46.07 7.91 -27.56
N ALA A 327 -45.20 8.70 -28.21
CA ALA A 327 -43.87 8.96 -27.72
C ALA A 327 -43.91 9.65 -26.35
N GLN A 328 -43.04 9.23 -25.46
CA GLN A 328 -42.84 9.92 -24.17
C GLN A 328 -42.40 11.36 -24.46
N LYS A 329 -43.11 12.32 -23.87
CA LYS A 329 -42.65 13.70 -23.82
C LYS A 329 -41.59 13.84 -22.73
N ASP A 330 -40.46 14.44 -23.08
CA ASP A 330 -39.35 14.79 -22.19
C ASP A 330 -39.83 15.63 -21.00
#